data_49c974c2133752987c4fd382da155007
#
_entry.id   49c974c2133752987c4fd382da155007
#
_cell.length_a   1.000
_cell.length_b   1.000
_cell.length_c   1.000
_cell.angle_alpha   90.00
_cell.angle_beta   90.00
_cell.angle_gamma   90.00
#
_symmetry.space_group_name_H-M   'P 1'
#
loop_
_entity.id
_entity.type
_entity.pdbx_description
1 polymer ?
#
loop_
_entity_poly.entity_id
_entity_poly.type
_entity_poly.pdbx_seq_one_letter_code
_entity_poly.pdbx_strand_id
1 'polypeptide(L)'
;MSDSVTFSWAFPALEIEHDKGGLKNVVTLVHWRLKAKFLDFEAETIGTIQMGEPGQPFTEFNDLTHEMIQGWVESAMDAQAAQDETMGRTVEQMKEQLEQQIADRIAPKQSTVAPPWA
;
A
#
# COMPACT_ATOMS: atom_id res chain seq x y z
N MET A 1 18.77 -18.38 -9.39
CA MET A 1 17.62 -17.51 -9.31
C MET A 1 17.86 -16.44 -8.28
N SER A 2 17.66 -15.22 -8.64
CA SER A 2 17.76 -14.17 -7.65
C SER A 2 16.58 -14.28 -6.68
N ASP A 3 16.85 -13.93 -5.45
CA ASP A 3 15.80 -13.89 -4.45
C ASP A 3 14.81 -12.79 -4.81
N SER A 4 13.55 -13.09 -4.62
CA SER A 4 12.50 -12.14 -4.93
C SER A 4 12.16 -11.30 -3.73
N VAL A 5 11.83 -10.04 -3.97
CA VAL A 5 11.27 -9.17 -2.94
C VAL A 5 9.87 -9.66 -2.62
N THR A 6 9.58 -9.81 -1.35
CA THR A 6 8.26 -10.21 -0.87
C THR A 6 7.49 -8.95 -0.46
N PHE A 7 6.27 -8.83 -0.96
CA PHE A 7 5.39 -7.71 -0.63
C PHE A 7 4.27 -8.18 0.27
N SER A 8 3.92 -7.37 1.25
CA SER A 8 2.79 -7.66 2.12
C SER A 8 2.01 -6.37 2.40
N TRP A 9 0.69 -6.52 2.46
CA TRP A 9 -0.21 -5.45 2.83
C TRP A 9 -0.63 -5.60 4.27
N ALA A 10 -0.77 -4.48 4.95
CA ALA A 10 -1.41 -4.43 6.26
C ALA A 10 -2.44 -3.29 6.24
N PHE A 11 -3.52 -3.50 6.95
CA PHE A 11 -4.59 -2.51 7.05
C PHE A 11 -4.83 -2.26 8.54
N PRO A 12 -4.00 -1.39 9.16
CA PRO A 12 -4.03 -1.23 10.60
C PRO A 12 -5.32 -0.59 11.13
N ALA A 13 -6.05 0.12 10.27
CA ALA A 13 -7.32 0.73 10.68
C ALA A 13 -8.21 0.94 9.48
N LEU A 14 -9.51 0.84 9.72
CA LEU A 14 -10.55 1.18 8.76
C LEU A 14 -11.43 2.24 9.38
N GLU A 15 -11.78 3.25 8.59
CA GLU A 15 -12.79 4.22 9.04
C GLU A 15 -14.11 3.84 8.42
N ILE A 16 -15.15 3.87 9.23
CA ILE A 16 -16.47 3.45 8.79
C ILE A 16 -17.50 4.54 9.06
N GLU A 17 -18.56 4.52 8.27
CA GLU A 17 -19.75 5.28 8.53
C GLU A 17 -20.79 4.32 9.07
N HIS A 18 -21.32 4.58 10.26
CA HIS A 18 -22.20 3.64 10.95
C HIS A 18 -23.50 3.40 10.22
N ASP A 19 -23.97 4.41 9.47
CA ASP A 19 -25.19 4.29 8.68
C ASP A 19 -25.03 5.14 7.41
N LYS A 20 -24.94 4.50 6.27
CA LYS A 20 -24.80 5.17 4.99
C LYS A 20 -25.86 4.64 4.04
N GLY A 21 -26.92 5.43 3.84
CA GLY A 21 -28.00 5.06 2.93
C GLY A 21 -28.69 3.76 3.33
N GLY A 22 -28.83 3.50 4.63
CA GLY A 22 -29.45 2.29 5.15
C GLY A 22 -28.49 1.12 5.35
N LEU A 23 -27.25 1.22 4.86
CA LEU A 23 -26.23 0.21 5.08
C LEU A 23 -25.45 0.52 6.36
N LYS A 24 -25.07 -0.50 7.10
CA LYS A 24 -24.41 -0.36 8.38
C LYS A 24 -22.92 -0.60 8.29
N ASN A 25 -22.14 0.21 9.01
CA ASN A 25 -20.69 0.02 9.15
C ASN A 25 -19.98 -0.04 7.79
N VAL A 26 -20.26 0.95 6.95
CA VAL A 26 -19.69 1.04 5.60
C VAL A 26 -18.28 1.59 5.68
N VAL A 27 -17.31 0.86 5.11
CA VAL A 27 -15.93 1.33 5.07
C VAL A 27 -15.83 2.51 4.13
N THR A 28 -15.37 3.65 4.63
CA THR A 28 -15.22 4.87 3.85
C THR A 28 -13.78 5.23 3.58
N LEU A 29 -12.85 4.76 4.43
CA LEU A 29 -11.43 5.05 4.26
C LEU A 29 -10.63 3.87 4.82
N VAL A 30 -9.58 3.50 4.11
CA VAL A 30 -8.68 2.42 4.52
C VAL A 30 -7.30 3.00 4.78
N HIS A 31 -6.79 2.75 5.99
CA HIS A 31 -5.40 3.00 6.30
C HIS A 31 -4.60 1.79 5.84
N TRP A 32 -3.59 2.01 5.01
CA TRP A 32 -2.85 0.90 4.41
C TRP A 32 -1.36 1.06 4.63
N ARG A 33 -0.70 -0.07 4.61
CA ARG A 33 0.76 -0.16 4.68
C ARG A 33 1.20 -1.24 3.70
N LEU A 34 2.11 -0.90 2.82
CA LEU A 34 2.72 -1.86 1.89
C LEU A 34 4.18 -2.00 2.26
N LYS A 35 4.59 -3.20 2.59
CA LYS A 35 5.97 -3.51 2.99
C LYS A 35 6.60 -4.41 1.96
N ALA A 36 7.85 -4.11 1.61
CA ALA A 36 8.69 -4.96 0.79
C ALA A 36 9.83 -5.49 1.64
N LYS A 37 10.15 -6.75 1.49
CA LYS A 37 11.23 -7.38 2.25
C LYS A 37 12.09 -8.23 1.32
N PHE A 38 13.40 -8.09 1.47
CA PHE A 38 14.41 -8.91 0.77
C PHE A 38 15.52 -9.21 1.76
N LEU A 39 15.66 -10.47 2.18
CA LEU A 39 16.59 -10.88 3.22
C LEU A 39 16.37 -10.04 4.49
N ASP A 40 17.39 -9.34 4.97
CA ASP A 40 17.28 -8.47 6.15
C ASP A 40 16.91 -7.04 5.83
N PHE A 41 16.69 -6.73 4.54
CA PHE A 41 16.36 -5.38 4.11
C PHE A 41 14.85 -5.24 3.98
N GLU A 42 14.33 -4.12 4.46
CA GLU A 42 12.91 -3.82 4.36
C GLU A 42 12.71 -2.38 3.92
N ALA A 43 11.63 -2.17 3.20
CA ALA A 43 11.15 -0.83 2.86
C ALA A 43 9.64 -0.85 2.97
N GLU A 44 9.05 0.30 3.32
CA GLU A 44 7.59 0.34 3.42
C GLU A 44 7.07 1.73 3.06
N THR A 45 5.83 1.76 2.61
CA THR A 45 5.10 2.99 2.38
C THR A 45 3.73 2.86 3.04
N ILE A 46 3.23 3.97 3.56
CA ILE A 46 1.95 4.00 4.27
C ILE A 46 1.09 5.11 3.69
N GLY A 47 -0.18 5.00 3.91
CA GLY A 47 -1.10 6.05 3.47
C GLY A 47 -2.54 5.70 3.77
N THR A 48 -3.43 6.45 3.17
CA THR A 48 -4.86 6.23 3.26
C THR A 48 -5.46 6.31 1.87
N ILE A 49 -6.60 5.65 1.70
CA ILE A 49 -7.35 5.75 0.46
C ILE A 49 -8.85 5.74 0.79
N GLN A 50 -9.58 6.65 0.15
CA GLN A 50 -11.03 6.70 0.30
C GLN A 50 -11.67 5.65 -0.57
N MET A 51 -12.68 5.00 0.00
CA MET A 51 -13.52 4.07 -0.74
C MET A 51 -14.68 4.84 -1.33
N GLY A 52 -15.10 4.43 -2.53
CA GLY A 52 -16.30 5.00 -3.15
C GLY A 52 -17.58 4.43 -2.54
N GLU A 53 -18.68 4.58 -3.26
CA GLU A 53 -19.95 4.02 -2.81
C GLU A 53 -19.84 2.50 -2.69
N PRO A 54 -20.56 1.91 -1.70
CA PRO A 54 -20.52 0.45 -1.54
C PRO A 54 -21.04 -0.23 -2.81
N GLY A 55 -20.35 -1.31 -3.17
CA GLY A 55 -20.75 -2.10 -4.34
C GLY A 55 -21.95 -2.99 -4.08
N GLN A 56 -22.42 -3.61 -5.12
CA GLN A 56 -23.54 -4.55 -5.06
C GLN A 56 -23.05 -5.93 -5.50
N PRO A 57 -23.27 -6.99 -4.71
CA PRO A 57 -23.90 -6.97 -3.39
C PRO A 57 -22.99 -6.37 -2.33
N PHE A 58 -23.60 -5.75 -1.32
CA PHE A 58 -22.85 -5.17 -0.21
C PHE A 58 -22.35 -6.27 0.72
N THR A 59 -21.07 -6.18 1.12
CA THR A 59 -20.49 -7.13 2.06
C THR A 59 -20.56 -6.54 3.47
N GLU A 60 -21.14 -7.27 4.40
CA GLU A 60 -21.24 -6.84 5.80
C GLU A 60 -19.87 -6.69 6.41
N PHE A 61 -19.71 -5.71 7.29
CA PHE A 61 -18.41 -5.40 7.91
C PHE A 61 -17.75 -6.64 8.54
N ASN A 62 -18.54 -7.44 9.25
CA ASN A 62 -18.01 -8.62 9.94
C ASN A 62 -17.60 -9.75 8.98
N ASP A 63 -18.00 -9.67 7.72
CA ASP A 63 -17.65 -10.65 6.70
C ASP A 63 -16.45 -10.22 5.86
N LEU A 64 -15.89 -9.04 6.11
CA LEU A 64 -14.74 -8.55 5.36
C LEU A 64 -13.49 -9.35 5.70
N THR A 65 -12.68 -9.61 4.68
CA THR A 65 -11.41 -10.31 4.83
C THR A 65 -10.27 -9.42 4.37
N HIS A 66 -9.07 -9.78 4.77
CA HIS A 66 -7.86 -9.09 4.33
C HIS A 66 -7.77 -9.08 2.80
N GLU A 67 -8.08 -10.19 2.16
CA GLU A 67 -8.00 -10.30 0.70
C GLU A 67 -8.99 -9.38 0.01
N MET A 68 -10.20 -9.24 0.55
CA MET A 68 -11.20 -8.34 -0.01
C MET A 68 -10.75 -6.89 0.09
N ILE A 69 -10.25 -6.49 1.25
CA ILE A 69 -9.75 -5.13 1.45
C ILE A 69 -8.56 -4.86 0.53
N GLN A 70 -7.65 -5.81 0.41
CA GLN A 70 -6.50 -5.67 -0.49
C GLN A 70 -6.94 -5.43 -1.94
N GLY A 71 -7.90 -6.22 -2.43
CA GLY A 71 -8.42 -6.05 -3.78
C GLY A 71 -9.06 -4.68 -3.99
N TRP A 72 -9.82 -4.22 -3.01
CA TRP A 72 -10.44 -2.89 -3.08
C TRP A 72 -9.38 -1.77 -3.10
N VAL A 73 -8.38 -1.87 -2.23
CA VAL A 73 -7.33 -0.87 -2.13
C VAL A 73 -6.51 -0.82 -3.43
N GLU A 74 -6.13 -1.98 -3.95
CA GLU A 74 -5.36 -2.03 -5.19
C GLU A 74 -6.14 -1.46 -6.37
N SER A 75 -7.41 -1.81 -6.49
CA SER A 75 -8.26 -1.27 -7.55
C SER A 75 -8.47 0.23 -7.42
N ALA A 76 -8.67 0.72 -6.19
CA ALA A 76 -8.89 2.14 -5.95
C ALA A 76 -7.61 2.95 -6.23
N MET A 77 -6.46 2.42 -5.86
CA MET A 77 -5.18 3.09 -6.13
C MET A 77 -4.91 3.20 -7.63
N ASP A 78 -5.13 2.13 -8.37
CA ASP A 78 -4.91 2.11 -9.80
C ASP A 78 -5.88 3.05 -10.52
N ALA A 79 -7.13 3.08 -10.07
CA ALA A 79 -8.12 4.02 -10.62
C ALA A 79 -7.76 5.48 -10.34
N GLN A 80 -7.27 5.76 -9.13
CA GLN A 80 -6.85 7.10 -8.76
C GLN A 80 -5.64 7.53 -9.57
N ALA A 81 -4.68 6.64 -9.79
CA ALA A 81 -3.49 6.94 -10.59
C ALA A 81 -3.86 7.21 -12.04
N ALA A 82 -4.88 6.54 -12.58
CA ALA A 82 -5.36 6.78 -13.92
C ALA A 82 -6.02 8.15 -14.08
N GLN A 83 -6.60 8.68 -12.99
CA GLN A 83 -7.25 9.99 -13.00
C GLN A 83 -6.28 11.14 -12.72
N ASP A 84 -5.21 10.87 -11.98
CA ASP A 84 -4.24 11.89 -11.57
C ASP A 84 -2.83 11.38 -11.84
N GLU A 85 -2.34 11.61 -13.04
CA GLU A 85 -1.03 11.15 -13.47
C GLU A 85 0.12 11.83 -12.73
N THR A 86 -0.12 13.00 -12.12
CA THR A 86 0.94 13.74 -11.45
C THR A 86 1.12 13.36 -9.99
N MET A 87 0.04 12.96 -9.32
CA MET A 87 0.04 12.68 -7.89
C MET A 87 -0.21 11.22 -7.58
N GLY A 88 -0.94 10.52 -8.44
CA GLY A 88 -1.29 9.13 -8.20
C GLY A 88 -0.18 8.19 -8.59
N ARG A 89 -0.11 7.06 -7.90
CA ARG A 89 0.81 5.97 -8.23
C ARG A 89 0.02 4.69 -8.31
N THR A 90 0.30 3.87 -9.33
CA THR A 90 -0.27 2.52 -9.37
C THR A 90 0.40 1.66 -8.30
N VAL A 91 -0.25 0.54 -7.96
CA VAL A 91 0.32 -0.44 -7.05
C VAL A 91 1.68 -0.91 -7.58
N GLU A 92 1.78 -1.15 -8.88
CA GLU A 92 3.02 -1.59 -9.51
C GLU A 92 4.14 -0.56 -9.34
N GLN A 93 3.83 0.72 -9.51
CA GLN A 93 4.80 1.79 -9.31
C GLN A 93 5.28 1.88 -7.86
N MET A 94 4.38 1.69 -6.90
CA MET A 94 4.77 1.67 -5.49
C MET A 94 5.70 0.50 -5.19
N LYS A 95 5.41 -0.67 -5.74
CA LYS A 95 6.27 -1.84 -5.56
C LYS A 95 7.65 -1.61 -6.16
N GLU A 96 7.71 -1.01 -7.35
CA GLU A 96 8.99 -0.67 -7.97
C GLU A 96 9.80 0.31 -7.12
N GLN A 97 9.14 1.31 -6.54
CA GLN A 97 9.81 2.27 -5.67
C GLN A 97 10.37 1.59 -4.42
N LEU A 98 9.61 0.67 -3.83
CA LEU A 98 10.08 -0.07 -2.66
C LEU A 98 11.27 -0.98 -3.01
N GLU A 99 11.21 -1.64 -4.17
CA GLU A 99 12.34 -2.45 -4.64
C GLU A 99 13.58 -1.58 -4.84
N GLN A 100 13.42 -0.38 -5.40
CA GLN A 100 14.53 0.54 -5.59
C GLN A 100 15.12 1.01 -4.26
N GLN A 101 14.28 1.27 -3.26
CA GLN A 101 14.76 1.64 -1.93
C GLN A 101 15.59 0.51 -1.31
N ILE A 102 15.16 -0.73 -1.49
CA ILE A 102 15.92 -1.88 -1.01
C ILE A 102 17.24 -2.00 -1.76
N ALA A 103 17.22 -1.86 -3.08
CA ALA A 103 18.44 -1.92 -3.89
C ALA A 103 19.44 -0.85 -3.46
N ASP A 104 18.95 0.36 -3.15
CA ASP A 104 19.81 1.45 -2.70
C ASP A 104 20.42 1.20 -1.31
N ARG A 105 19.75 0.42 -0.47
CA ARG A 105 20.29 0.03 0.83
C ARG A 105 21.35 -1.05 0.70
N ILE A 106 21.19 -1.94 -0.26
CA ILE A 106 22.14 -3.02 -0.53
C ILE A 106 23.41 -2.46 -1.15
N ALA A 107 23.25 -1.56 -2.14
CA ALA A 107 24.35 -0.95 -2.87
C ALA A 107 24.14 0.56 -2.96
N PRO A 108 24.37 1.28 -1.86
CA PRO A 108 24.14 2.72 -1.86
C PRO A 108 24.97 3.43 -2.91
N LYS A 109 24.34 4.37 -3.62
CA LYS A 109 25.04 5.20 -4.60
C LYS A 109 25.96 6.22 -3.94
N GLN A 110 25.63 6.58 -2.70
CA GLN A 110 26.41 7.53 -1.91
C GLN A 110 26.55 6.99 -0.50
N SER A 111 27.66 7.24 0.11
CA SER A 111 27.86 6.90 1.50
C SER A 111 28.78 7.91 2.16
N THR A 112 28.64 8.03 3.48
CA THR A 112 29.52 8.87 4.26
C THR A 112 30.66 8.01 4.80
N VAL A 113 31.87 8.36 4.45
CA VAL A 113 33.04 7.61 4.88
C VAL A 113 34.04 8.55 5.53
N ALA A 114 34.90 8.00 6.38
CA ALA A 114 35.98 8.76 6.96
C ALA A 114 37.03 9.07 5.89
N PRO A 115 37.69 10.23 5.94
CA PRO A 115 38.78 10.52 5.01
C PRO A 115 39.90 9.50 5.17
N PRO A 116 40.62 9.14 4.10
CA PRO A 116 41.68 8.14 4.21
C PRO A 116 42.87 8.54 5.07
N TRP A 117 43.00 9.82 5.36
CA TRP A 117 44.07 10.32 6.22
C TRP A 117 43.66 10.47 7.68
N ALA A 118 42.40 10.17 8.03
CA ALA A 118 41.88 10.33 9.39
C ALA A 118 42.11 9.08 10.24
#